data_8499c1458a0dcc02b80a811b78a5e68e
#
_entry.id   8499c1458a0dcc02b80a811b78a5e68e
#
_cell.length_a   1.000
_cell.length_b   1.000
_cell.length_c   1.000
_cell.angle_alpha   90.00
_cell.angle_beta   90.00
_cell.angle_gamma   90.00
#
_symmetry.space_group_name_H-M   'P 1'
#
loop_
_entity.id
_entity.type
_entity.pdbx_description
1 polymer ?
#
loop_
_entity_poly.entity_id
_entity_poly.type
_entity_poly.pdbx_seq_one_letter_code
_entity_poly.pdbx_strand_id
1 'polypeptide(L)'
;MKLADHPRIAVDPEICGGRPTVAGTRMRVTDILAMLAEGVSEDEIVADFPYVELEDVRACLAYAASIAEEPRRHAADEVPG
;
A
#
# COMPACT_ATOMS: atom_id res chain seq x y z
N MET A 1 6.87 6.71 10.93
CA MET A 1 6.14 7.97 10.74
C MET A 1 4.98 7.74 9.80
N LYS A 2 3.80 8.17 10.19
CA LYS A 2 2.64 8.02 9.34
C LYS A 2 2.66 9.07 8.24
N LEU A 3 2.19 8.70 7.07
CA LEU A 3 2.12 9.64 5.95
C LEU A 3 0.92 10.56 6.14
N ALA A 4 1.11 11.85 5.85
CA ALA A 4 0.09 12.87 6.12
C ALA A 4 -1.21 12.59 5.37
N ASP A 5 -1.11 12.23 4.10
CA ASP A 5 -2.28 11.99 3.27
C ASP A 5 -2.80 10.57 3.35
N HIS A 6 -2.07 9.70 4.04
CA HIS A 6 -2.42 8.29 4.17
C HIS A 6 -2.11 7.84 5.59
N PRO A 7 -2.95 8.23 6.55
CA PRO A 7 -2.61 8.03 7.97
C PRO A 7 -2.53 6.57 8.40
N ARG A 8 -3.05 5.65 7.60
CA ARG A 8 -2.93 4.23 7.91
C ARG A 8 -1.65 3.63 7.34
N ILE A 9 -0.85 4.42 6.62
CA ILE A 9 0.41 3.96 6.02
C ILE A 9 1.55 4.66 6.74
N ALA A 10 2.58 3.90 7.08
CA ALA A 10 3.74 4.44 7.78
C ALA A 10 5.02 4.05 7.08
N VAL A 11 6.03 4.88 7.26
CA VAL A 11 7.39 4.61 6.79
C VAL A 11 8.31 4.77 7.99
N ASP A 12 9.07 3.72 8.31
CA ASP A 12 9.99 3.74 9.43
C ASP A 12 11.26 3.04 8.98
N PRO A 13 12.41 3.72 9.00
CA PRO A 13 13.65 3.11 8.52
C PRO A 13 14.01 1.82 9.25
N GLU A 14 13.50 1.64 10.45
CA GLU A 14 13.81 0.45 11.23
C GLU A 14 12.80 -0.66 11.06
N ILE A 15 11.79 -0.43 10.26
CA ILE A 15 10.79 -1.46 9.98
C ILE A 15 10.79 -1.73 8.49
N CYS A 16 11.05 -2.96 8.12
CA CYS A 16 11.04 -3.40 6.72
C CYS A 16 11.92 -2.54 5.82
N GLY A 17 13.02 -2.03 6.38
CA GLY A 17 13.97 -1.25 5.60
C GLY A 17 13.43 0.08 5.10
N GLY A 18 12.44 0.64 5.78
CA GLY A 18 11.87 1.92 5.38
C GLY A 18 10.81 1.81 4.31
N ARG A 19 10.38 0.61 3.98
CA ARG A 19 9.30 0.44 2.99
C ARG A 19 7.96 0.76 3.63
N PRO A 20 7.01 1.27 2.85
CA PRO A 20 5.70 1.58 3.41
C PRO A 20 5.03 0.34 4.00
N THR A 21 4.49 0.49 5.19
CA THR A 21 3.77 -0.58 5.87
C THR A 21 2.44 -0.06 6.37
N VAL A 22 1.56 -0.99 6.73
CA VAL A 22 0.35 -0.63 7.47
C VAL A 22 0.80 -0.13 8.84
N ALA A 23 0.35 1.05 9.22
CA ALA A 23 0.82 1.71 10.44
C ALA A 23 0.65 0.80 11.65
N GLY A 24 1.69 0.72 12.45
CA GLY A 24 1.67 -0.12 13.65
C GLY A 24 1.96 -1.58 13.42
N THR A 25 2.28 -1.97 12.19
CA THR A 25 2.54 -3.38 11.86
C THR A 25 3.80 -3.47 11.03
N ARG A 26 4.20 -4.70 10.74
CA ARG A 26 5.27 -4.98 9.79
C ARG A 26 4.73 -5.44 8.43
N MET A 27 3.42 -5.35 8.23
CA MET A 27 2.83 -5.74 6.95
C MET A 27 3.12 -4.66 5.92
N ARG A 28 3.86 -5.01 4.87
CA ARG A 28 4.20 -4.05 3.83
C ARG A 28 3.00 -3.82 2.91
N VAL A 29 2.88 -2.59 2.43
CA VAL A 29 1.84 -2.28 1.46
C VAL A 29 1.95 -3.20 0.24
N THR A 30 3.18 -3.45 -0.22
CA THR A 30 3.38 -4.30 -1.38
C THR A 30 2.91 -5.73 -1.15
N ASP A 31 2.97 -6.23 0.08
CA ASP A 31 2.47 -7.57 0.36
C ASP A 31 0.96 -7.63 0.21
N ILE A 32 0.27 -6.60 0.70
CA ILE A 32 -1.19 -6.52 0.54
C ILE A 32 -1.54 -6.45 -0.95
N LEU A 33 -0.84 -5.58 -1.68
CA LEU A 33 -1.14 -5.41 -3.10
C LEU A 33 -0.87 -6.68 -3.89
N ALA A 34 0.20 -7.40 -3.54
CA ALA A 34 0.52 -8.64 -4.24
C ALA A 34 -0.55 -9.69 -4.02
N MET A 35 -1.06 -9.81 -2.79
CA MET A 35 -2.13 -10.75 -2.52
C MET A 35 -3.38 -10.43 -3.33
N LEU A 36 -3.74 -9.16 -3.38
CA LEU A 36 -4.90 -8.74 -4.17
C LEU A 36 -4.69 -9.04 -5.65
N ALA A 37 -3.48 -8.81 -6.14
CA ALA A 37 -3.16 -9.07 -7.54
C ALA A 37 -3.25 -10.56 -7.87
N GLU A 38 -3.02 -11.41 -6.88
CA GLU A 38 -3.12 -12.84 -7.07
C GLU A 38 -4.54 -13.37 -6.90
N GLY A 39 -5.48 -12.49 -6.61
CA GLY A 39 -6.87 -12.90 -6.50
C GLY A 39 -7.33 -13.18 -5.09
N VAL A 40 -6.51 -12.93 -4.08
CA VAL A 40 -6.93 -13.08 -2.70
C VAL A 40 -7.90 -11.94 -2.37
N SER A 41 -9.03 -12.26 -1.76
CA SER A 41 -10.03 -11.24 -1.47
C SER A 41 -9.66 -10.44 -0.24
N GLU A 42 -10.25 -9.24 -0.11
CA GLU A 42 -10.05 -8.41 1.07
C GLU A 42 -10.44 -9.17 2.33
N ASP A 43 -11.53 -9.90 2.29
CA ASP A 43 -11.98 -10.65 3.45
C ASP A 43 -11.00 -11.73 3.84
N GLU A 44 -10.39 -12.38 2.88
CA GLU A 44 -9.38 -13.39 3.17
C GLU A 44 -8.15 -12.79 3.82
N ILE A 45 -7.73 -11.62 3.34
CA ILE A 45 -6.57 -10.97 3.92
C ILE A 45 -6.83 -10.61 5.38
N VAL A 46 -7.98 -10.05 5.66
CA VAL A 46 -8.34 -9.67 7.02
C VAL A 46 -8.45 -10.90 7.92
N ALA A 47 -8.97 -11.99 7.38
CA ALA A 47 -9.09 -13.22 8.15
C ALA A 47 -7.73 -13.83 8.46
N ASP A 48 -6.81 -13.78 7.51
CA ASP A 48 -5.49 -14.40 7.67
C ASP A 48 -4.55 -13.53 8.51
N PHE A 49 -4.76 -12.23 8.51
CA PHE A 49 -3.90 -11.28 9.23
C PHE A 49 -4.78 -10.41 10.12
N PRO A 50 -5.13 -10.93 11.32
CA PRO A 50 -6.12 -10.23 12.17
C PRO A 50 -5.72 -8.83 12.60
N TYR A 51 -4.43 -8.48 12.51
CA TYR A 51 -3.99 -7.14 12.85
C TYR A 51 -4.15 -6.16 11.67
N VAL A 52 -4.64 -6.63 10.53
CA VAL A 52 -4.93 -5.80 9.37
C VAL A 52 -6.44 -5.65 9.27
N GLU A 53 -6.91 -4.42 9.22
CA GLU A 53 -8.33 -4.13 9.10
C GLU A 53 -8.71 -3.91 7.64
N LEU A 54 -10.00 -3.99 7.35
CA LEU A 54 -10.46 -3.77 5.99
C LEU A 54 -10.05 -2.38 5.49
N GLU A 55 -10.14 -1.39 6.37
CA GLU A 55 -9.73 -0.03 6.00
C GLU A 55 -8.24 0.04 5.69
N ASP A 56 -7.44 -0.83 6.31
CA ASP A 56 -6.01 -0.86 5.99
C ASP A 56 -5.78 -1.36 4.58
N VAL A 57 -6.54 -2.37 4.15
CA VAL A 57 -6.43 -2.88 2.79
C VAL A 57 -6.78 -1.78 1.80
N ARG A 58 -7.86 -1.07 2.08
CA ARG A 58 -8.30 0.00 1.20
C ARG A 58 -7.32 1.17 1.20
N ALA A 59 -6.70 1.43 2.35
CA ALA A 59 -5.66 2.47 2.42
C ALA A 59 -4.46 2.12 1.56
N CYS A 60 -4.10 0.84 1.50
CA CYS A 60 -3.01 0.41 0.62
C CYS A 60 -3.35 0.66 -0.84
N LEU A 61 -4.60 0.39 -1.22
CA LEU A 61 -5.02 0.64 -2.59
C LEU A 61 -5.01 2.13 -2.92
N ALA A 62 -5.49 2.95 -1.98
CA ALA A 62 -5.50 4.39 -2.20
C ALA A 62 -4.08 4.95 -2.30
N TYR A 63 -3.18 4.45 -1.47
CA TYR A 63 -1.79 4.87 -1.51
C TYR A 63 -1.16 4.50 -2.86
N ALA A 64 -1.39 3.28 -3.32
CA ALA A 64 -0.86 2.83 -4.60
C ALA A 64 -1.41 3.68 -5.75
N ALA A 65 -2.69 4.01 -5.68
CA ALA A 65 -3.30 4.82 -6.72
C ALA A 65 -2.67 6.21 -6.77
N SER A 66 -2.37 6.79 -5.61
CA SER A 66 -1.78 8.12 -5.58
C SER A 66 -0.38 8.11 -6.19
N ILE A 67 0.37 7.04 -6.01
CA ILE A 67 1.68 6.93 -6.60
C ILE A 67 1.59 6.73 -8.11
N ALA A 68 0.63 5.92 -8.54
CA ALA A 68 0.48 5.61 -9.95
C ALA A 68 0.08 6.83 -10.77
N GLU A 69 -0.45 7.87 -10.12
CA GLU A 69 -0.87 9.07 -10.82
C GLU A 69 0.17 10.17 -10.83
N GLU A 70 1.37 9.86 -10.41
CA GLU A 70 2.43 10.88 -10.40
C GLU A 70 2.67 11.40 -11.80
N PRO A 71 2.51 12.68 -12.04
CA PRO A 71 2.55 13.21 -13.41
C PRO A 71 3.90 13.07 -14.09
N ARG A 72 4.96 13.20 -13.35
CA ARG A 72 6.26 13.26 -13.99
C ARG A 72 6.62 11.99 -14.72
N ARG A 73 6.12 10.86 -14.30
CA ARG A 73 6.49 9.66 -14.98
C ARG A 73 5.68 9.47 -16.20
N HIS A 74 4.49 9.99 -16.21
CA HIS A 74 3.69 9.84 -17.37
C HIS A 74 4.12 10.72 -18.48
N ALA A 75 4.61 11.89 -18.14
CA ALA A 75 5.09 12.77 -19.17
C ALA A 75 6.14 12.11 -20.01
N ALA A 76 6.93 11.28 -19.38
CA ALA A 76 7.96 10.62 -20.13
C ALA A 76 7.42 9.51 -20.98
N ASP A 77 6.38 8.97 -20.54
CA ASP A 77 5.95 7.78 -21.10
C ASP A 77 5.03 7.91 -22.18
N GLU A 78 4.53 8.83 -22.19
CA GLU A 78 3.64 8.77 -23.01
C GLU A 78 3.59 8.86 -24.04
N VAL A 79 3.71 8.62 -24.24
CA VAL A 79 3.65 8.49 -25.06
C VAL A 79 3.44 7.85 -25.59
N PRO A 80 3.30 7.59 -25.99
CA PRO A 80 2.98 7.10 -26.69
C PRO A 80 2.26 6.61 -26.89
N GLY A 81 2.03 6.52 -26.94
CA GLY A 81 1.44 6.15 -27.16
C GLY A 81 1.38 5.77 -27.24
#